data_648e71133c4a041646b9991b1e00b457
#
_entry.id   648e71133c4a041646b9991b1e00b457
#
_cell.length_a   1.000
_cell.length_b   1.000
_cell.length_c   1.000
_cell.angle_alpha   90.00
_cell.angle_beta   90.00
_cell.angle_gamma   90.00
#
_symmetry.space_group_name_H-M   'P 1'
#
loop_
_entity.id
_entity.type
_entity.pdbx_description
1 polymer ?
#
loop_
_entity_poly.entity_id
_entity_poly.type
_entity_poly.pdbx_seq_one_letter_code
_entity_poly.pdbx_strand_id
1 'polypeptide(L)'
;IFAVRFANMIFENVWNRDHIDNVQITFAERLGVEERGGYYDESGALRDMVQNHTLQLLSLLAMDKPASFTKDDIRAEKIKVFKNLYHPTDEELKEQFIRGQYRSGKIDGMKYISYRSEPNVNPESMTETFASGAFFVESDRFRGVPFFFRTGKRMTEKGTHVNIVFKQMDSIFGEPLAPNILSIYIQPTEGFSLSLNGKEVGEEFKLAHNSLDYRTDATATGASPDPYEKLIYDVLNNDSTNFSHWDEVSASWKLIDRIEKLWAENGAPLHDYKAGSMGPQASFDLLEKYGAEWTWQPDIAYRKDGRLE
;
A
#
# COMPACT_ATOMS: atom_id res chain seq x y z
N ILE A 1 8.29 -5.60 8.99
CA ILE A 1 9.12 -4.56 8.31
C ILE A 1 10.45 -4.39 9.02
N PHE A 2 10.50 -4.09 10.32
CA PHE A 2 11.76 -3.85 11.06
C PHE A 2 12.77 -4.99 10.89
N ALA A 3 12.35 -6.25 11.10
CA ALA A 3 13.23 -7.40 10.97
C ALA A 3 13.77 -7.55 9.54
N VAL A 4 12.91 -7.37 8.53
CA VAL A 4 13.33 -7.44 7.12
C VAL A 4 14.38 -6.37 6.82
N ARG A 5 14.15 -5.12 7.21
CA ARG A 5 15.05 -4.01 6.92
C ARG A 5 16.34 -4.06 7.75
N PHE A 6 16.23 -4.14 9.06
CA PHE A 6 17.34 -3.81 9.97
C PHE A 6 18.11 -5.01 10.49
N ALA A 7 17.58 -6.24 10.28
CA ALA A 7 18.29 -7.46 10.65
C ALA A 7 18.98 -8.16 9.46
N ASN A 8 18.82 -7.63 8.23
CA ASN A 8 19.36 -8.23 7.02
C ASN A 8 20.20 -7.23 6.21
N MET A 9 21.51 -7.41 6.24
CA MET A 9 22.46 -6.54 5.54
C MET A 9 22.21 -6.48 4.02
N ILE A 10 21.74 -7.56 3.41
CA ILE A 10 21.43 -7.62 1.98
C ILE A 10 20.34 -6.64 1.57
N PHE A 11 19.40 -6.31 2.47
CA PHE A 11 18.36 -5.34 2.19
C PHE A 11 18.78 -3.92 2.58
N GLU A 12 19.42 -3.72 3.75
CA GLU A 12 19.76 -2.37 4.23
C GLU A 12 20.65 -1.61 3.25
N ASN A 13 21.61 -2.29 2.60
CA ASN A 13 22.54 -1.66 1.65
C ASN A 13 21.87 -1.20 0.35
N VAL A 14 20.78 -1.87 -0.05
CA VAL A 14 20.03 -1.55 -1.28
C VAL A 14 18.73 -0.79 -1.00
N TRP A 15 18.47 -0.42 0.27
CA TRP A 15 17.24 0.25 0.69
C TRP A 15 17.34 1.77 0.50
N ASN A 16 17.54 2.19 -0.76
CA ASN A 16 17.75 3.59 -1.10
C ASN A 16 17.42 3.87 -2.57
N ARG A 17 17.39 5.15 -2.93
CA ARG A 17 17.07 5.67 -4.26
C ARG A 17 17.98 5.17 -5.40
N ASP A 18 19.17 4.69 -5.07
CA ASP A 18 20.10 4.22 -6.10
C ASP A 18 19.71 2.81 -6.60
N HIS A 19 18.96 2.06 -5.79
CA HIS A 19 18.57 0.68 -6.06
C HIS A 19 17.04 0.49 -6.14
N ILE A 20 16.24 1.27 -5.39
CA ILE A 20 14.79 1.16 -5.41
C ILE A 20 14.24 2.05 -6.53
N ASP A 21 13.39 1.47 -7.37
CA ASP A 21 12.65 2.18 -8.40
C ASP A 21 11.38 2.80 -7.82
N ASN A 22 10.56 1.98 -7.19
CA ASN A 22 9.34 2.44 -6.51
C ASN A 22 8.96 1.52 -5.34
N VAL A 23 8.11 2.04 -4.45
CA VAL A 23 7.50 1.28 -3.35
C VAL A 23 5.99 1.31 -3.54
N GLN A 24 5.32 0.16 -3.38
CA GLN A 24 3.87 0.05 -3.55
C GLN A 24 3.22 -0.47 -2.28
N ILE A 25 2.30 0.28 -1.72
CA ILE A 25 1.56 -0.06 -0.50
C ILE A 25 0.09 -0.31 -0.88
N THR A 26 -0.41 -1.50 -0.66
CA THR A 26 -1.80 -1.84 -0.96
C THR A 26 -2.53 -2.32 0.29
N PHE A 27 -3.69 -1.71 0.55
CA PHE A 27 -4.69 -2.17 1.50
C PHE A 27 -5.96 -2.50 0.74
N ALA A 28 -6.21 -3.76 0.48
CA ALA A 28 -7.39 -4.22 -0.24
C ALA A 28 -8.38 -4.88 0.72
N GLU A 29 -9.64 -4.49 0.63
CA GLU A 29 -10.74 -5.07 1.40
C GLU A 29 -11.80 -5.65 0.46
N ARG A 30 -12.18 -6.92 0.68
CA ARG A 30 -13.31 -7.54 -0.03
C ARG A 30 -14.66 -7.08 0.48
N LEU A 31 -14.71 -6.66 1.75
CA LEU A 31 -15.94 -6.14 2.37
C LEU A 31 -16.27 -4.75 1.82
N GLY A 32 -17.56 -4.44 1.76
CA GLY A 32 -18.09 -3.12 1.52
C GLY A 32 -18.20 -2.32 2.81
N VAL A 33 -19.15 -1.39 2.85
CA VAL A 33 -19.44 -0.62 4.06
C VAL A 33 -20.48 -1.31 4.95
N GLU A 34 -21.26 -2.22 4.37
CA GLU A 34 -22.28 -3.02 5.07
C GLU A 34 -23.17 -2.12 5.98
N GLU A 35 -23.39 -2.52 7.24
CA GLU A 35 -24.15 -1.77 8.24
C GLU A 35 -23.50 -0.42 8.65
N ARG A 36 -22.24 -0.21 8.28
CA ARG A 36 -21.46 1.00 8.64
C ARG A 36 -21.55 2.11 7.58
N GLY A 37 -22.48 2.01 6.63
CA GLY A 37 -22.63 2.99 5.54
C GLY A 37 -22.67 4.43 6.01
N GLY A 38 -23.48 4.76 7.02
CA GLY A 38 -23.59 6.12 7.56
C GLY A 38 -22.30 6.67 8.15
N TYR A 39 -21.57 5.86 8.93
CA TYR A 39 -20.26 6.27 9.45
C TYR A 39 -19.24 6.48 8.32
N TYR A 40 -19.20 5.55 7.38
CA TYR A 40 -18.22 5.60 6.30
C TYR A 40 -18.47 6.75 5.33
N ASP A 41 -19.72 7.14 5.15
CA ASP A 41 -20.11 8.26 4.28
C ASP A 41 -19.57 9.62 4.77
N GLU A 42 -19.26 9.72 6.05
CA GLU A 42 -18.61 10.88 6.66
C GLU A 42 -17.09 10.77 6.70
N SER A 43 -16.54 9.54 6.60
CA SER A 43 -15.11 9.28 6.76
C SER A 43 -14.38 9.20 5.43
N GLY A 44 -14.76 8.29 4.54
CA GLY A 44 -14.08 7.99 3.30
C GLY A 44 -12.77 7.20 3.46
N ALA A 45 -12.24 6.72 2.34
CA ALA A 45 -11.02 5.91 2.31
C ALA A 45 -9.76 6.70 2.69
N LEU A 46 -9.74 8.00 2.38
CA LEU A 46 -8.56 8.83 2.64
C LEU A 46 -8.31 9.00 4.14
N ARG A 47 -9.35 9.30 4.92
CA ARG A 47 -9.24 9.44 6.38
C ARG A 47 -9.10 8.09 7.06
N ASP A 48 -9.94 7.11 6.68
CA ASP A 48 -10.00 5.80 7.34
C ASP A 48 -8.70 5.01 7.18
N MET A 49 -8.10 5.04 5.98
CA MET A 49 -6.98 4.17 5.64
C MET A 49 -5.68 4.91 5.34
N VAL A 50 -5.72 6.04 4.64
CA VAL A 50 -4.49 6.68 4.17
C VAL A 50 -3.84 7.50 5.28
N GLN A 51 -4.60 8.32 5.98
CA GLN A 51 -4.12 9.18 7.05
C GLN A 51 -3.40 8.39 8.14
N ASN A 52 -3.88 7.22 8.46
CA ASN A 52 -3.35 6.38 9.51
C ASN A 52 -2.47 5.26 8.93
N HIS A 53 -3.09 4.21 8.38
CA HIS A 53 -2.38 2.96 8.04
C HIS A 53 -1.31 3.15 6.95
N THR A 54 -1.66 3.83 5.85
CA THR A 54 -0.72 4.01 4.73
C THR A 54 0.47 4.86 5.13
N LEU A 55 0.24 6.00 5.77
CA LEU A 55 1.31 6.91 6.19
C LEU A 55 2.17 6.30 7.30
N GLN A 56 1.61 5.47 8.18
CA GLN A 56 2.39 4.71 9.15
C GLN A 56 3.31 3.70 8.46
N LEU A 57 2.81 2.91 7.49
CA LEU A 57 3.67 2.01 6.72
C LEU A 57 4.74 2.76 5.95
N LEU A 58 4.39 3.86 5.29
CA LEU A 58 5.34 4.72 4.61
C LEU A 58 6.45 5.16 5.55
N SER A 59 6.12 5.62 6.76
CA SER A 59 7.12 6.06 7.73
C SER A 59 8.08 4.95 8.14
N LEU A 60 7.59 3.72 8.34
CA LEU A 60 8.39 2.55 8.66
C LEU A 60 9.29 2.10 7.49
N LEU A 61 8.83 2.31 6.25
CA LEU A 61 9.57 1.96 5.05
C LEU A 61 10.64 3.00 4.71
N ALA A 62 10.39 4.27 4.98
CA ALA A 62 11.26 5.37 4.60
C ALA A 62 12.19 5.87 5.71
N MET A 63 11.95 5.52 6.98
CA MET A 63 12.80 5.93 8.09
C MET A 63 14.24 5.40 7.97
N ASP A 64 15.19 6.11 8.54
CA ASP A 64 16.53 5.58 8.73
C ASP A 64 16.56 4.54 9.87
N LYS A 65 17.66 3.77 9.92
CA LYS A 65 17.85 2.80 11.00
C LYS A 65 17.93 3.54 12.33
N PRO A 66 17.05 3.24 13.30
CA PRO A 66 17.09 3.90 14.60
C PRO A 66 18.35 3.49 15.37
N ALA A 67 18.83 4.36 16.26
CA ALA A 67 20.02 4.12 17.07
C ALA A 67 19.85 2.90 17.99
N SER A 68 18.62 2.68 18.47
CA SER A 68 18.25 1.49 19.25
C SER A 68 16.78 1.12 18.99
N PHE A 69 16.39 -0.09 19.40
CA PHE A 69 15.00 -0.55 19.29
C PHE A 69 14.17 -0.05 20.49
N THR A 70 14.20 1.27 20.72
CA THR A 70 13.39 1.95 21.73
C THR A 70 12.30 2.79 21.08
N LYS A 71 11.21 3.02 21.82
CA LYS A 71 10.11 3.87 21.37
C LYS A 71 10.56 5.26 20.92
N ASP A 72 11.50 5.86 21.63
CA ASP A 72 11.94 7.23 21.38
C ASP A 72 12.81 7.32 20.12
N ASP A 73 13.74 6.39 19.92
CA ASP A 73 14.57 6.33 18.72
C ASP A 73 13.76 6.02 17.48
N ILE A 74 12.84 5.05 17.55
CA ILE A 74 11.93 4.72 16.45
C ILE A 74 11.06 5.92 16.08
N ARG A 75 10.47 6.58 17.08
CA ARG A 75 9.64 7.76 16.90
C ARG A 75 10.42 8.91 16.28
N ALA A 76 11.64 9.16 16.74
CA ALA A 76 12.48 10.21 16.19
C ALA A 76 12.72 10.03 14.69
N GLU A 77 13.00 8.81 14.24
CA GLU A 77 13.20 8.52 12.82
C GLU A 77 11.89 8.62 12.01
N LYS A 78 10.78 8.15 12.52
CA LYS A 78 9.46 8.30 11.87
C LYS A 78 9.08 9.78 11.69
N ILE A 79 9.28 10.60 12.71
CA ILE A 79 9.01 12.05 12.64
C ILE A 79 9.84 12.73 11.55
N LYS A 80 11.10 12.31 11.35
CA LYS A 80 11.93 12.83 10.25
C LYS A 80 11.29 12.55 8.89
N VAL A 81 10.72 11.35 8.68
CA VAL A 81 10.01 11.02 7.44
C VAL A 81 8.86 11.99 7.21
N PHE A 82 8.00 12.20 8.21
CA PHE A 82 6.87 13.12 8.09
C PHE A 82 7.30 14.57 7.83
N LYS A 83 8.40 15.02 8.42
CA LYS A 83 8.96 16.36 8.16
C LYS A 83 9.54 16.52 6.76
N ASN A 84 9.97 15.42 6.16
CA ASN A 84 10.54 15.38 4.81
C ASN A 84 9.53 14.91 3.74
N LEU A 85 8.24 14.75 4.09
CA LEU A 85 7.22 14.51 3.07
C LEU A 85 7.19 15.69 2.10
N TYR A 86 7.24 15.39 0.80
CA TYR A 86 7.04 16.39 -0.23
C TYR A 86 5.63 16.98 -0.12
N HIS A 87 5.54 18.29 -0.21
CA HIS A 87 4.28 19.02 -0.23
C HIS A 87 3.94 19.46 -1.66
N PRO A 88 3.16 18.66 -2.40
CA PRO A 88 2.83 18.97 -3.79
C PRO A 88 2.08 20.29 -3.94
N THR A 89 2.17 20.92 -5.10
CA THR A 89 1.26 22.02 -5.48
C THR A 89 -0.17 21.51 -5.64
N ASP A 90 -1.15 22.39 -5.79
CA ASP A 90 -2.55 21.97 -5.97
C ASP A 90 -2.76 21.27 -7.31
N GLU A 91 -2.01 21.63 -8.33
CA GLU A 91 -2.00 20.97 -9.64
C GLU A 91 -1.43 19.56 -9.52
N GLU A 92 -0.29 19.40 -8.86
CA GLU A 92 0.32 18.09 -8.62
C GLU A 92 -0.59 17.18 -7.77
N LEU A 93 -1.26 17.72 -6.75
CA LEU A 93 -2.21 16.97 -5.93
C LEU A 93 -3.36 16.38 -6.77
N LYS A 94 -3.90 17.16 -7.73
CA LYS A 94 -4.97 16.67 -8.63
C LYS A 94 -4.51 15.52 -9.50
N GLU A 95 -3.24 15.51 -9.91
CA GLU A 95 -2.68 14.48 -10.76
C GLU A 95 -2.16 13.26 -10.00
N GLN A 96 -1.70 13.47 -8.76
CA GLN A 96 -1.06 12.44 -7.94
C GLN A 96 -2.01 11.67 -7.04
N PHE A 97 -3.22 12.20 -6.78
CA PHE A 97 -4.18 11.58 -5.86
C PHE A 97 -5.50 11.30 -6.55
N ILE A 98 -5.84 10.04 -6.62
CA ILE A 98 -7.03 9.50 -7.30
C ILE A 98 -8.03 9.05 -6.24
N ARG A 99 -9.30 9.43 -6.41
CA ARG A 99 -10.41 8.91 -5.62
C ARG A 99 -11.39 8.10 -6.47
N GLY A 100 -11.97 7.07 -5.86
CA GLY A 100 -12.91 6.20 -6.57
C GLY A 100 -14.05 5.73 -5.69
N GLN A 101 -15.15 5.29 -6.33
CA GLN A 101 -16.32 4.75 -5.63
C GLN A 101 -16.78 3.46 -6.32
N TYR A 102 -17.03 2.39 -5.54
CA TYR A 102 -17.41 1.13 -6.16
C TYR A 102 -18.84 1.16 -6.72
N ARG A 103 -18.96 0.55 -7.88
CA ARG A 103 -20.24 0.24 -8.53
C ARG A 103 -20.56 -1.26 -8.36
N SER A 104 -21.77 -1.62 -8.74
CA SER A 104 -22.18 -3.03 -8.70
C SER A 104 -21.20 -3.90 -9.49
N GLY A 105 -20.96 -5.10 -8.99
CA GLY A 105 -20.04 -6.05 -9.60
C GLY A 105 -20.21 -7.45 -9.04
N LYS A 106 -19.19 -8.28 -9.22
CA LYS A 106 -19.17 -9.65 -8.72
C LYS A 106 -17.83 -9.95 -8.08
N ILE A 107 -17.85 -10.67 -6.97
CA ILE A 107 -16.68 -11.26 -6.32
C ILE A 107 -16.99 -12.74 -6.12
N ASP A 108 -16.18 -13.64 -6.66
CA ASP A 108 -16.40 -15.10 -6.64
C ASP A 108 -17.82 -15.51 -7.10
N GLY A 109 -18.31 -14.86 -8.16
CA GLY A 109 -19.65 -15.12 -8.71
C GLY A 109 -20.82 -14.48 -7.95
N MET A 110 -20.63 -14.02 -6.73
CA MET A 110 -21.65 -13.32 -5.94
C MET A 110 -21.79 -11.87 -6.40
N LYS A 111 -23.02 -11.40 -6.56
CA LYS A 111 -23.33 -10.03 -6.95
C LYS A 111 -23.30 -9.10 -5.73
N TYR A 112 -22.73 -7.93 -5.91
CA TYR A 112 -22.70 -6.85 -4.92
C TYR A 112 -23.28 -5.57 -5.52
N ILE A 113 -23.96 -4.80 -4.68
CA ILE A 113 -24.57 -3.52 -5.05
C ILE A 113 -23.53 -2.42 -5.10
N SER A 114 -23.89 -1.27 -5.68
CA SER A 114 -23.05 -0.07 -5.67
C SER A 114 -23.06 0.60 -4.30
N TYR A 115 -22.02 1.39 -4.00
CA TYR A 115 -21.88 2.11 -2.75
C TYR A 115 -23.11 2.94 -2.37
N ARG A 116 -23.62 3.73 -3.31
CA ARG A 116 -24.80 4.58 -3.11
C ARG A 116 -26.11 3.80 -2.90
N SER A 117 -26.09 2.50 -3.07
CA SER A 117 -27.21 1.60 -2.81
C SER A 117 -27.07 0.83 -1.49
N GLU A 118 -25.93 0.99 -0.80
CA GLU A 118 -25.71 0.36 0.51
C GLU A 118 -26.59 1.02 1.59
N PRO A 119 -26.97 0.28 2.66
CA PRO A 119 -27.75 0.84 3.75
C PRO A 119 -27.10 2.07 4.38
N ASN A 120 -27.92 3.06 4.71
CA ASN A 120 -27.51 4.29 5.39
C ASN A 120 -26.48 5.16 4.64
N VAL A 121 -26.26 4.93 3.33
CA VAL A 121 -25.45 5.80 2.47
C VAL A 121 -26.35 6.80 1.76
N ASN A 122 -25.90 8.05 1.67
CA ASN A 122 -26.60 9.05 0.87
C ASN A 122 -26.57 8.66 -0.63
N PRO A 123 -27.72 8.56 -1.32
CA PRO A 123 -27.76 8.24 -2.76
C PRO A 123 -26.93 9.19 -3.65
N GLU A 124 -26.71 10.42 -3.20
CA GLU A 124 -25.90 11.44 -3.91
C GLU A 124 -24.46 11.54 -3.36
N SER A 125 -24.05 10.60 -2.50
CA SER A 125 -22.74 10.64 -1.85
C SER A 125 -21.60 10.75 -2.86
N MET A 126 -20.67 11.65 -2.56
CA MET A 126 -19.40 11.84 -3.28
C MET A 126 -18.20 11.27 -2.49
N THR A 127 -18.48 10.55 -1.40
CA THR A 127 -17.46 9.93 -0.56
C THR A 127 -16.73 8.82 -1.31
N GLU A 128 -15.44 8.85 -1.27
CA GLU A 128 -14.60 7.85 -1.91
C GLU A 128 -14.53 6.55 -1.08
N THR A 129 -14.64 5.41 -1.76
CA THR A 129 -14.43 4.07 -1.21
C THR A 129 -13.12 3.46 -1.67
N PHE A 130 -12.37 4.22 -2.44
CA PHE A 130 -11.05 3.92 -2.96
C PHE A 130 -10.23 5.20 -3.01
N ALA A 131 -8.99 5.11 -2.56
CA ALA A 131 -7.99 6.15 -2.73
C ALA A 131 -6.67 5.54 -3.23
N SER A 132 -6.00 6.25 -4.12
CA SER A 132 -4.68 5.90 -4.64
C SER A 132 -3.87 7.17 -4.84
N GLY A 133 -2.54 7.06 -4.78
CA GLY A 133 -1.67 8.21 -5.01
C GLY A 133 -0.21 7.87 -4.92
N ALA A 134 0.62 8.90 -5.04
CA ALA A 134 2.06 8.84 -4.88
C ALA A 134 2.54 9.83 -3.83
N PHE A 135 3.23 9.34 -2.81
CA PHE A 135 3.96 10.16 -1.86
C PHE A 135 5.45 10.18 -2.23
N PHE A 136 6.13 11.26 -1.89
CA PHE A 136 7.58 11.40 -2.03
C PHE A 136 8.18 11.85 -0.70
N VAL A 137 9.39 11.36 -0.42
CA VAL A 137 10.14 11.72 0.80
C VAL A 137 11.45 12.40 0.37
N GLU A 138 11.60 13.68 0.72
CA GLU A 138 12.74 14.53 0.37
C GLU A 138 13.94 14.26 1.30
N SER A 139 14.34 12.99 1.41
CA SER A 139 15.55 12.57 2.10
C SER A 139 16.64 12.17 1.11
N ASP A 140 17.89 12.15 1.55
CA ASP A 140 18.99 11.70 0.70
C ASP A 140 18.81 10.22 0.28
N ARG A 141 18.15 9.44 1.13
CA ARG A 141 17.86 8.03 0.88
C ARG A 141 16.78 7.81 -0.18
N PHE A 142 15.74 8.66 -0.26
CA PHE A 142 14.55 8.37 -1.07
C PHE A 142 14.12 9.48 -2.04
N ARG A 143 14.86 10.59 -2.12
CA ARG A 143 14.52 11.67 -3.07
C ARG A 143 14.31 11.12 -4.48
N GLY A 144 13.12 11.40 -5.04
CA GLY A 144 12.73 10.97 -6.38
C GLY A 144 12.16 9.55 -6.47
N VAL A 145 12.13 8.78 -5.37
CA VAL A 145 11.47 7.46 -5.33
C VAL A 145 9.99 7.64 -5.02
N PRO A 146 9.07 7.22 -5.90
CA PRO A 146 7.64 7.27 -5.61
C PRO A 146 7.24 6.14 -4.64
N PHE A 147 6.47 6.52 -3.63
CA PHE A 147 5.75 5.61 -2.75
C PHE A 147 4.29 5.60 -3.18
N PHE A 148 3.96 4.68 -4.07
CA PHE A 148 2.58 4.49 -4.52
C PHE A 148 1.77 3.82 -3.43
N PHE A 149 0.52 4.23 -3.30
CA PHE A 149 -0.42 3.55 -2.44
C PHE A 149 -1.77 3.37 -3.16
N ARG A 150 -2.49 2.34 -2.76
CA ARG A 150 -3.92 2.17 -3.03
C ARG A 150 -4.60 1.49 -1.86
N THR A 151 -5.80 1.93 -1.60
CA THR A 151 -6.72 1.30 -0.64
C THR A 151 -8.13 1.33 -1.18
N GLY A 152 -8.93 0.32 -0.89
CA GLY A 152 -10.30 0.30 -1.37
C GLY A 152 -11.13 -0.83 -0.79
N LYS A 153 -12.46 -0.62 -0.83
CA LYS A 153 -13.47 -1.61 -0.46
C LYS A 153 -14.01 -2.32 -1.70
N ARG A 154 -14.63 -3.50 -1.52
CA ARG A 154 -15.14 -4.35 -2.62
C ARG A 154 -14.08 -4.66 -3.68
N MET A 155 -12.82 -4.77 -3.27
CA MET A 155 -11.74 -5.19 -4.16
C MET A 155 -11.76 -6.71 -4.37
N THR A 156 -11.02 -7.19 -5.37
CA THR A 156 -10.96 -8.63 -5.76
C THR A 156 -10.49 -9.49 -4.60
N GLU A 157 -9.45 -9.06 -3.91
CA GLU A 157 -8.80 -9.80 -2.84
C GLU A 157 -8.76 -8.98 -1.55
N LYS A 158 -8.64 -9.67 -0.40
CA LYS A 158 -8.29 -9.04 0.87
C LYS A 158 -6.80 -9.20 1.11
N GLY A 159 -6.11 -8.10 1.36
CA GLY A 159 -4.70 -8.17 1.72
C GLY A 159 -4.07 -6.81 1.99
N THR A 160 -3.04 -6.84 2.84
CA THR A 160 -2.15 -5.71 3.07
C THR A 160 -0.76 -6.12 2.64
N HIS A 161 -0.28 -5.51 1.56
CA HIS A 161 0.99 -5.85 0.93
C HIS A 161 1.84 -4.59 0.74
N VAL A 162 3.15 -4.77 0.90
CA VAL A 162 4.15 -3.78 0.50
C VAL A 162 5.07 -4.44 -0.50
N ASN A 163 5.21 -3.86 -1.68
CA ASN A 163 6.14 -4.32 -2.70
C ASN A 163 7.21 -3.26 -2.91
N ILE A 164 8.46 -3.66 -2.73
CA ILE A 164 9.65 -2.86 -3.05
C ILE A 164 10.14 -3.36 -4.40
N VAL A 165 9.99 -2.52 -5.41
CA VAL A 165 10.44 -2.79 -6.78
C VAL A 165 11.83 -2.22 -6.93
N PHE A 166 12.79 -3.07 -7.24
CA PHE A 166 14.17 -2.64 -7.46
C PHE A 166 14.37 -2.21 -8.91
N LYS A 167 15.31 -1.29 -9.11
CA LYS A 167 15.69 -0.83 -10.45
C LYS A 167 16.14 -1.99 -11.33
N GLN A 168 15.72 -1.94 -12.56
CA GLN A 168 16.09 -2.92 -13.56
C GLN A 168 17.58 -2.78 -13.93
N MET A 169 18.25 -3.90 -14.09
CA MET A 169 19.64 -3.95 -14.55
C MET A 169 19.71 -4.10 -16.07
N ASP A 170 20.78 -3.62 -16.66
CA ASP A 170 21.07 -3.90 -18.06
C ASP A 170 21.28 -5.40 -18.28
N SER A 171 20.65 -5.93 -19.33
CA SER A 171 20.74 -7.36 -19.64
C SER A 171 21.90 -7.64 -20.58
N ILE A 172 22.72 -8.62 -20.23
CA ILE A 172 23.74 -9.19 -21.11
C ILE A 172 23.22 -10.42 -21.89
N PHE A 173 21.98 -10.82 -21.66
CA PHE A 173 21.40 -12.07 -22.19
C PHE A 173 20.57 -11.86 -23.46
N GLY A 174 20.53 -10.64 -24.00
CA GLY A 174 19.80 -10.32 -25.23
C GLY A 174 18.27 -10.15 -25.05
N GLU A 175 17.76 -10.33 -23.86
CA GLU A 175 16.34 -10.10 -23.48
C GLU A 175 16.25 -9.25 -22.22
N PRO A 176 15.16 -8.50 -22.02
CA PRO A 176 14.95 -7.69 -20.81
C PRO A 176 14.89 -8.58 -19.57
N LEU A 177 15.47 -8.11 -18.47
CA LEU A 177 15.33 -8.74 -17.16
C LEU A 177 14.01 -8.33 -16.52
N ALA A 178 13.36 -9.23 -15.80
CA ALA A 178 12.28 -8.85 -14.92
C ALA A 178 12.86 -8.08 -13.69
N PRO A 179 12.17 -7.06 -13.17
CA PRO A 179 12.61 -6.38 -11.96
C PRO A 179 12.65 -7.34 -10.76
N ASN A 180 13.63 -7.18 -9.89
CA ASN A 180 13.59 -7.87 -8.61
C ASN A 180 12.55 -7.20 -7.72
N ILE A 181 11.78 -7.98 -6.98
CA ILE A 181 10.71 -7.46 -6.12
C ILE A 181 10.81 -8.14 -4.76
N LEU A 182 10.89 -7.34 -3.70
CA LEU A 182 10.67 -7.80 -2.34
C LEU A 182 9.24 -7.47 -1.94
N SER A 183 8.40 -8.50 -1.80
CA SER A 183 7.02 -8.37 -1.32
C SER A 183 6.95 -8.69 0.16
N ILE A 184 6.41 -7.79 0.97
CA ILE A 184 6.17 -7.97 2.40
C ILE A 184 4.66 -8.10 2.60
N TYR A 185 4.23 -9.24 3.13
CA TYR A 185 2.83 -9.55 3.42
C TYR A 185 2.55 -9.25 4.88
N ILE A 186 1.50 -8.49 5.16
CA ILE A 186 1.12 -8.05 6.50
C ILE A 186 -0.16 -8.76 6.93
N GLN A 187 -1.13 -8.86 6.03
CA GLN A 187 -2.42 -9.55 6.24
C GLN A 187 -2.88 -10.20 4.93
N PRO A 188 -3.65 -11.30 4.98
CA PRO A 188 -4.07 -12.09 6.15
C PRO A 188 -2.97 -13.00 6.71
N THR A 189 -1.94 -13.30 5.93
CA THR A 189 -0.79 -14.13 6.34
C THR A 189 0.46 -13.30 6.30
N GLU A 190 1.21 -13.26 7.40
CA GLU A 190 2.48 -12.55 7.47
C GLU A 190 3.59 -13.31 6.73
N GLY A 191 4.55 -12.57 6.18
CA GLY A 191 5.69 -13.15 5.51
C GLY A 191 6.34 -12.19 4.52
N PHE A 192 7.22 -12.72 3.71
CA PHE A 192 7.80 -11.99 2.57
C PHE A 192 8.13 -12.95 1.43
N SER A 193 8.22 -12.43 0.22
CA SER A 193 8.77 -13.13 -0.93
C SER A 193 9.80 -12.27 -1.65
N LEU A 194 10.76 -12.91 -2.27
CA LEU A 194 11.78 -12.27 -3.08
C LEU A 194 11.74 -12.85 -4.49
N SER A 195 11.37 -12.02 -5.45
CA SER A 195 11.32 -12.39 -6.86
C SER A 195 12.65 -12.08 -7.53
N LEU A 196 13.25 -13.08 -8.15
CA LEU A 196 14.59 -13.04 -8.74
C LEU A 196 14.62 -13.67 -10.13
N ASN A 197 15.55 -13.22 -10.97
CA ASN A 197 15.86 -13.87 -12.24
C ASN A 197 16.79 -15.05 -11.99
N GLY A 198 16.49 -16.18 -12.61
CA GLY A 198 17.30 -17.39 -12.57
C GLY A 198 17.34 -18.08 -13.94
N LYS A 199 18.10 -19.15 -14.07
CA LYS A 199 18.08 -19.97 -15.28
C LYS A 199 16.92 -20.96 -15.21
N GLU A 200 16.15 -21.06 -16.30
CA GLU A 200 15.17 -22.14 -16.47
C GLU A 200 15.85 -23.52 -16.50
N VAL A 201 15.17 -24.52 -15.96
CA VAL A 201 15.67 -25.91 -16.02
C VAL A 201 15.54 -26.40 -17.45
N GLY A 202 16.66 -26.76 -18.05
CA GLY A 202 16.73 -27.22 -19.44
C GLY A 202 18.13 -27.14 -20.02
N GLU A 203 18.32 -27.64 -21.27
CA GLU A 203 19.62 -27.65 -21.97
C GLU A 203 19.95 -26.22 -22.44
N GLU A 204 18.96 -25.47 -22.93
CA GLU A 204 19.17 -24.10 -23.41
C GLU A 204 19.26 -23.11 -22.24
N PHE A 205 20.02 -22.03 -22.46
CA PHE A 205 20.06 -20.93 -21.51
C PHE A 205 18.85 -20.01 -21.73
N LYS A 206 17.86 -20.12 -20.85
CA LYS A 206 16.70 -19.22 -20.81
C LYS A 206 16.54 -18.68 -19.41
N LEU A 207 16.13 -17.41 -19.30
CA LEU A 207 15.83 -16.81 -18.02
C LEU A 207 14.43 -17.19 -17.56
N ALA A 208 14.30 -17.44 -16.26
CA ALA A 208 13.04 -17.64 -15.56
C ALA A 208 12.95 -16.67 -14.39
N HIS A 209 11.75 -16.16 -14.15
CA HIS A 209 11.46 -15.34 -12.98
C HIS A 209 10.97 -16.24 -11.86
N ASN A 210 11.73 -16.34 -10.77
CA ASN A 210 11.49 -17.25 -9.65
C ASN A 210 11.17 -16.47 -8.38
N SER A 211 10.34 -17.04 -7.50
CA SER A 211 10.02 -16.47 -6.19
C SER A 211 10.52 -17.37 -5.06
N LEU A 212 11.15 -16.76 -4.07
CA LEU A 212 11.50 -17.38 -2.78
C LEU A 212 10.49 -16.87 -1.74
N ASP A 213 9.63 -17.76 -1.27
CA ASP A 213 8.57 -17.40 -0.35
C ASP A 213 8.85 -17.87 1.07
N TYR A 214 8.69 -16.95 2.03
CA TYR A 214 8.60 -17.24 3.45
C TYR A 214 7.24 -16.79 3.96
N ARG A 215 6.50 -17.70 4.58
CA ARG A 215 5.23 -17.41 5.24
C ARG A 215 5.33 -17.85 6.68
N THR A 216 4.81 -17.01 7.57
CA THR A 216 4.64 -17.42 8.97
C THR A 216 3.60 -18.53 9.00
N ASP A 217 3.99 -19.70 9.51
CA ASP A 217 3.04 -20.78 9.67
C ASP A 217 2.06 -20.42 10.80
N ALA A 218 0.79 -20.29 10.45
CA ALA A 218 -0.27 -20.02 11.40
C ALA A 218 -0.44 -21.15 12.46
N THR A 219 0.20 -22.31 12.23
CA THR A 219 0.24 -23.44 13.15
C THR A 219 1.48 -23.44 14.04
N ALA A 220 2.46 -22.56 13.79
CA ALA A 220 3.61 -22.41 14.69
C ALA A 220 3.12 -22.03 16.09
N THR A 221 3.53 -22.79 17.07
CA THR A 221 3.15 -22.69 18.47
C THR A 221 3.29 -21.27 19.02
N GLY A 222 2.18 -20.57 19.13
CA GLY A 222 2.07 -19.20 19.56
C GLY A 222 1.21 -18.42 18.60
N ALA A 223 -0.12 -18.56 18.71
CA ALA A 223 -1.03 -17.66 18.05
C ALA A 223 -0.61 -16.22 18.40
N SER A 224 -0.37 -15.40 17.38
CA SER A 224 -0.14 -13.97 17.63
C SER A 224 -1.33 -13.46 18.45
N PRO A 225 -1.11 -12.79 19.59
CA PRO A 225 -2.20 -12.29 20.39
C PRO A 225 -3.08 -11.35 19.52
N ASP A 226 -4.36 -11.27 19.86
CA ASP A 226 -5.24 -10.30 19.21
C ASP A 226 -4.59 -8.91 19.26
N PRO A 227 -4.65 -8.12 18.17
CA PRO A 227 -4.04 -6.80 18.15
C PRO A 227 -4.47 -5.90 19.31
N TYR A 228 -5.73 -5.97 19.74
CA TYR A 228 -6.23 -5.21 20.90
C TYR A 228 -5.67 -5.73 22.23
N GLU A 229 -5.53 -7.04 22.38
CA GLU A 229 -4.90 -7.65 23.57
C GLU A 229 -3.47 -7.11 23.74
N LYS A 230 -2.70 -7.11 22.64
CA LYS A 230 -1.35 -6.57 22.64
C LYS A 230 -1.32 -5.08 22.99
N LEU A 231 -2.18 -4.27 22.41
CA LEU A 231 -2.25 -2.83 22.70
C LEU A 231 -2.62 -2.55 24.17
N ILE A 232 -3.55 -3.32 24.74
CA ILE A 232 -3.92 -3.19 26.17
C ILE A 232 -2.72 -3.57 27.05
N TYR A 233 -2.03 -4.66 26.71
CA TYR A 233 -0.81 -5.06 27.42
C TYR A 233 0.27 -3.98 27.37
N ASP A 234 0.51 -3.38 26.18
CA ASP A 234 1.47 -2.30 25.99
C ASP A 234 1.12 -1.08 26.86
N VAL A 235 -0.16 -0.69 26.93
CA VAL A 235 -0.65 0.39 27.81
C VAL A 235 -0.36 0.08 29.29
N LEU A 236 -0.69 -1.13 29.75
CA LEU A 236 -0.46 -1.55 31.14
C LEU A 236 1.03 -1.54 31.52
N ASN A 237 1.91 -1.78 30.56
CA ASN A 237 3.36 -1.74 30.75
C ASN A 237 4.00 -0.37 30.43
N ASN A 238 3.20 0.66 30.16
CA ASN A 238 3.67 1.98 29.75
C ASN A 238 4.58 1.94 28.51
N ASP A 239 4.33 0.98 27.63
CA ASP A 239 5.03 0.86 26.35
C ASP A 239 4.21 1.53 25.25
N SER A 240 4.69 2.66 24.77
CA SER A 240 4.04 3.41 23.68
C SER A 240 4.67 3.17 22.29
N THR A 241 5.46 2.12 22.12
CA THR A 241 6.17 1.82 20.86
C THR A 241 5.21 1.63 19.68
N ASN A 242 4.05 1.02 19.93
CA ASN A 242 3.04 0.74 18.92
C ASN A 242 2.00 1.87 18.76
N PHE A 243 2.15 2.98 19.50
CA PHE A 243 1.22 4.10 19.43
C PHE A 243 1.81 5.27 18.62
N SER A 244 0.95 5.88 17.81
CA SER A 244 1.34 7.07 17.04
C SER A 244 1.56 8.27 17.96
N HIS A 245 2.58 9.06 17.67
CA HIS A 245 2.84 10.31 18.40
C HIS A 245 2.06 11.48 17.79
N TRP A 246 1.75 12.49 18.62
CA TRP A 246 1.02 13.68 18.18
C TRP A 246 1.67 14.36 16.97
N ASP A 247 3.00 14.46 16.93
CA ASP A 247 3.71 15.10 15.82
C ASP A 247 3.52 14.35 14.49
N GLU A 248 3.48 13.00 14.53
CA GLU A 248 3.19 12.17 13.36
C GLU A 248 1.74 12.40 12.88
N VAL A 249 0.79 12.35 13.82
CA VAL A 249 -0.64 12.54 13.56
C VAL A 249 -0.90 13.94 13.00
N SER A 250 -0.33 14.98 13.63
CA SER A 250 -0.51 16.36 13.18
C SER A 250 0.08 16.60 11.78
N ALA A 251 1.24 16.01 11.50
CA ALA A 251 1.89 16.15 10.19
C ALA A 251 1.10 15.42 9.08
N SER A 252 0.61 14.21 9.36
CA SER A 252 -0.19 13.45 8.41
C SER A 252 -1.51 14.15 8.09
N TRP A 253 -2.22 14.68 9.08
CA TRP A 253 -3.47 15.41 8.86
C TRP A 253 -3.31 16.66 7.98
N LYS A 254 -2.22 17.41 8.10
CA LYS A 254 -1.99 18.60 7.27
C LYS A 254 -2.03 18.30 5.77
N LEU A 255 -1.48 17.15 5.36
CA LEU A 255 -1.49 16.74 3.96
C LEU A 255 -2.89 16.22 3.56
N ILE A 256 -3.49 15.39 4.39
CA ILE A 256 -4.80 14.78 4.13
C ILE A 256 -5.90 15.84 4.03
N ASP A 257 -5.97 16.78 4.98
CA ASP A 257 -6.94 17.88 4.96
C ASP A 257 -6.81 18.73 3.69
N ARG A 258 -5.58 18.92 3.21
CA ARG A 258 -5.36 19.66 1.97
C ARG A 258 -5.87 18.90 0.74
N ILE A 259 -5.66 17.58 0.67
CA ILE A 259 -6.17 16.74 -0.42
C ILE A 259 -7.71 16.77 -0.42
N GLU A 260 -8.33 16.58 0.76
CA GLU A 260 -9.79 16.60 0.89
C GLU A 260 -10.41 17.95 0.50
N LYS A 261 -9.82 19.04 0.99
CA LYS A 261 -10.24 20.38 0.62
C LYS A 261 -10.21 20.56 -0.89
N LEU A 262 -9.12 20.12 -1.54
CA LEU A 262 -8.97 20.21 -2.97
C LEU A 262 -10.03 19.37 -3.72
N TRP A 263 -10.32 18.16 -3.22
CA TRP A 263 -11.35 17.31 -3.80
C TRP A 263 -12.75 17.91 -3.65
N ALA A 264 -13.03 18.59 -2.53
CA ALA A 264 -14.31 19.24 -2.29
C ALA A 264 -14.51 20.51 -3.12
N GLU A 265 -13.48 21.37 -3.21
CA GLU A 265 -13.60 22.70 -3.84
C GLU A 265 -13.47 22.68 -5.36
N ASN A 266 -12.64 21.81 -5.92
CA ASN A 266 -12.27 21.85 -7.33
C ASN A 266 -12.88 20.75 -8.20
N GLY A 267 -13.87 20.01 -7.67
CA GLY A 267 -14.57 19.00 -8.45
C GLY A 267 -13.65 17.91 -9.00
N ALA A 268 -12.60 17.52 -8.25
CA ALA A 268 -11.75 16.40 -8.66
C ALA A 268 -12.60 15.18 -8.99
N PRO A 269 -12.33 14.46 -10.09
CA PRO A 269 -13.19 13.39 -10.55
C PRO A 269 -13.30 12.28 -9.50
N LEU A 270 -14.51 11.80 -9.27
CA LEU A 270 -14.76 10.58 -8.52
C LEU A 270 -14.90 9.44 -9.52
N HIS A 271 -13.86 8.62 -9.65
CA HIS A 271 -13.82 7.54 -10.61
C HIS A 271 -14.65 6.34 -10.17
N ASP A 272 -15.32 5.71 -11.12
CA ASP A 272 -16.03 4.47 -10.87
C ASP A 272 -15.11 3.26 -10.98
N TYR A 273 -15.28 2.27 -10.09
CA TYR A 273 -14.70 0.95 -10.26
C TYR A 273 -15.72 -0.15 -9.93
N LYS A 274 -15.61 -1.29 -10.58
CA LYS A 274 -16.51 -2.42 -10.33
C LYS A 274 -16.14 -3.12 -9.02
N ALA A 275 -17.14 -3.51 -8.23
CA ALA A 275 -16.93 -4.47 -7.15
C ALA A 275 -16.28 -5.74 -7.72
N GLY A 276 -15.17 -6.19 -7.12
CA GLY A 276 -14.36 -7.29 -7.63
C GLY A 276 -13.24 -6.88 -8.58
N SER A 277 -12.87 -5.58 -8.65
CA SER A 277 -11.67 -5.11 -9.34
C SER A 277 -10.64 -4.57 -8.35
N MET A 278 -9.43 -4.28 -8.83
CA MET A 278 -8.36 -3.69 -8.02
C MET A 278 -8.34 -2.16 -8.07
N GLY A 279 -9.48 -1.53 -8.34
CA GLY A 279 -9.66 -0.08 -8.36
C GLY A 279 -9.96 0.49 -9.75
N PRO A 280 -10.12 1.81 -9.86
CA PRO A 280 -10.40 2.49 -11.12
C PRO A 280 -9.19 2.52 -12.04
N GLN A 281 -9.42 2.61 -13.36
CA GLN A 281 -8.36 2.70 -14.38
C GLN A 281 -7.38 3.85 -14.09
N ALA A 282 -7.87 4.99 -13.63
CA ALA A 282 -7.04 6.13 -13.28
C ALA A 282 -5.92 5.82 -12.26
N SER A 283 -6.11 4.80 -11.39
CA SER A 283 -5.06 4.33 -10.48
C SER A 283 -3.94 3.57 -11.20
N PHE A 284 -4.22 2.93 -12.31
CA PHE A 284 -3.21 2.26 -13.16
C PHE A 284 -2.50 3.30 -14.03
N ASP A 285 -3.26 4.21 -14.64
CA ASP A 285 -2.73 5.31 -15.46
C ASP A 285 -1.78 6.20 -14.64
N LEU A 286 -2.02 6.35 -13.34
CA LEU A 286 -1.11 7.07 -12.44
C LEU A 286 0.28 6.44 -12.42
N LEU A 287 0.39 5.12 -12.25
CA LEU A 287 1.69 4.45 -12.23
C LEU A 287 2.38 4.50 -13.59
N GLU A 288 1.63 4.34 -14.68
CA GLU A 288 2.16 4.42 -16.04
C GLU A 288 2.86 5.76 -16.33
N LYS A 289 2.38 6.88 -15.76
CA LYS A 289 3.05 8.19 -15.85
C LYS A 289 4.48 8.19 -15.29
N TYR A 290 4.75 7.30 -14.35
CA TYR A 290 6.08 7.11 -13.74
C TYR A 290 6.85 5.92 -14.32
N GLY A 291 6.34 5.30 -15.40
CA GLY A 291 6.94 4.10 -16.00
C GLY A 291 6.80 2.84 -15.14
N ALA A 292 5.85 2.83 -14.21
CA ALA A 292 5.61 1.73 -13.27
C ALA A 292 4.25 1.05 -13.52
N GLU A 293 4.07 -0.14 -12.95
CA GLU A 293 2.81 -0.85 -12.92
C GLU A 293 2.57 -1.47 -11.53
N TRP A 294 1.30 -1.71 -11.20
CA TRP A 294 0.99 -2.43 -9.97
C TRP A 294 1.48 -3.87 -10.05
N THR A 295 2.38 -4.26 -9.15
CA THR A 295 2.95 -5.62 -9.11
C THR A 295 1.99 -6.67 -8.56
N TRP A 296 1.03 -6.26 -7.72
CA TRP A 296 -0.01 -7.14 -7.23
C TRP A 296 -1.34 -6.87 -7.96
N GLN A 297 -1.66 -7.74 -8.90
CA GLN A 297 -2.85 -7.66 -9.76
C GLN A 297 -3.56 -9.02 -9.83
N PRO A 298 -4.23 -9.46 -8.76
CA PRO A 298 -4.85 -10.78 -8.69
C PRO A 298 -5.94 -10.99 -9.75
N ASP A 299 -6.64 -9.94 -10.16
CA ASP A 299 -7.65 -9.98 -11.22
C ASP A 299 -7.06 -10.28 -12.61
N ILE A 300 -5.82 -9.89 -12.88
CA ILE A 300 -5.14 -10.23 -14.14
C ILE A 300 -4.72 -11.70 -14.18
N ALA A 301 -4.26 -12.26 -13.05
CA ALA A 301 -3.95 -13.68 -12.95
C ALA A 301 -5.18 -14.55 -13.28
N TYR A 302 -6.35 -14.17 -12.77
CA TYR A 302 -7.62 -14.83 -13.13
C TYR A 302 -7.94 -14.72 -14.61
N ARG A 303 -7.64 -13.58 -15.27
CA ARG A 303 -7.88 -13.40 -16.71
C ARG A 303 -6.95 -14.26 -17.57
N LYS A 304 -5.68 -14.44 -17.16
CA LYS A 304 -4.70 -15.27 -17.90
C LYS A 304 -5.03 -16.76 -17.85
N ASP A 305 -5.63 -17.23 -16.77
CA ASP A 305 -6.00 -18.63 -16.59
C ASP A 305 -7.38 -19.01 -17.21
N GLY A 306 -8.04 -18.07 -17.90
CA GLY A 306 -9.33 -18.33 -18.58
C GLY A 306 -10.50 -18.64 -17.64
N ARG A 307 -10.40 -18.29 -16.37
CA ARG A 307 -11.42 -18.64 -15.35
C ARG A 307 -12.45 -17.54 -15.07
N LEU A 308 -12.42 -16.43 -15.81
CA LEU A 308 -13.45 -15.38 -15.72
C LEU A 308 -13.86 -14.93 -17.11
N GLU A 309 -14.87 -15.58 -17.68
CA GLU A 309 -15.85 -14.96 -18.56
C GLU A 309 -17.06 -14.48 -17.76
#